data_e13fe39b5371f16bd69be95a59366d78
#
_entry.id   e13fe39b5371f16bd69be95a59366d78
#
_cell.length_a   1.000
_cell.length_b   1.000
_cell.length_c   1.000
_cell.angle_alpha   90.00
_cell.angle_beta   90.00
_cell.angle_gamma   90.00
#
_symmetry.space_group_name_H-M   'P 1'
#
loop_
_entity.id
_entity.type
_entity.pdbx_description
1 polymer ?
#
loop_
_entity_poly.entity_id
_entity_poly.type
_entity_poly.pdbx_seq_one_letter_code
_entity_poly.pdbx_strand_id
1 'polypeptide(L)'
;TTMVKGLSVLGWGVGGIEAEAGMLGQPISMLIPEVIGFEMKNKMPEGTTATDLVLTVVKMLRDKGVVGKFVEFYGEGLKNLTLADRATIANMAPEYGATCGFFPIDEETLKYLKFSGRDQHTVNIVENYAKEQGLWASSDLEFTDIISLDMSTVVPTISGPKRPQDKVLLTDASNSFKKVLQEDTSKNEKSVSKVANTCLLY
;
A
#
# COMPACT_ATOMS: atom_id res chain seq x y z
N THR A 1 -1.91 -10.85 7.48
CA THR A 1 -2.78 -10.14 6.49
C THR A 1 -2.00 -9.56 5.33
N THR A 2 -0.77 -9.11 5.53
CA THR A 2 0.05 -8.41 4.52
C THR A 2 0.22 -9.22 3.24
N MET A 3 0.72 -10.44 3.33
CA MET A 3 1.00 -11.28 2.15
C MET A 3 -0.28 -11.70 1.42
N VAL A 4 -1.34 -11.99 2.15
CA VAL A 4 -2.60 -12.47 1.55
C VAL A 4 -3.26 -11.42 0.65
N LYS A 5 -3.15 -10.14 0.99
CA LYS A 5 -3.67 -9.06 0.14
C LYS A 5 -2.91 -8.93 -1.18
N GLY A 6 -1.61 -9.18 -1.17
CA GLY A 6 -0.79 -9.28 -2.39
C GLY A 6 -1.13 -10.51 -3.24
N LEU A 7 -1.79 -11.51 -2.65
CA LEU A 7 -2.28 -12.73 -3.30
C LEU A 7 -3.79 -12.67 -3.64
N SER A 8 -4.37 -11.49 -3.73
CA SER A 8 -5.80 -11.29 -4.02
C SER A 8 -6.78 -11.80 -2.94
N VAL A 9 -6.33 -11.93 -1.71
CA VAL A 9 -7.22 -12.27 -0.60
C VAL A 9 -7.66 -10.98 0.09
N LEU A 10 -8.96 -10.77 0.21
CA LEU A 10 -9.51 -9.65 0.95
C LEU A 10 -9.25 -9.83 2.45
N GLY A 11 -8.37 -9.01 2.99
CA GLY A 11 -8.02 -9.05 4.40
C GLY A 11 -7.91 -7.64 4.97
N TRP A 12 -8.56 -7.41 6.09
CA TRP A 12 -8.42 -6.15 6.82
C TRP A 12 -8.35 -6.39 8.33
N GLY A 13 -7.79 -5.41 9.03
CA GLY A 13 -7.77 -5.40 10.49
C GLY A 13 -9.15 -5.08 11.03
N VAL A 14 -9.55 -5.81 12.08
CA VAL A 14 -10.79 -5.57 12.80
C VAL A 14 -10.49 -5.21 14.26
N GLY A 15 -11.39 -4.47 14.90
CA GLY A 15 -11.32 -4.20 16.33
C GLY A 15 -11.60 -5.43 17.19
N GLY A 16 -11.39 -5.30 18.50
CA GLY A 16 -11.59 -6.41 19.43
C GLY A 16 -13.04 -6.93 19.44
N ILE A 17 -14.01 -6.03 19.33
CA ILE A 17 -15.45 -6.39 19.35
C ILE A 17 -15.81 -7.22 18.11
N GLU A 18 -15.35 -6.83 16.91
CA GLU A 18 -15.60 -7.60 15.70
C GLU A 18 -14.86 -8.95 15.71
N ALA A 19 -13.65 -9.00 16.27
CA ALA A 19 -12.91 -10.23 16.44
C ALA A 19 -13.64 -11.19 17.39
N GLU A 20 -14.15 -10.69 18.51
CA GLU A 20 -14.94 -11.47 19.47
C GLU A 20 -16.23 -12.01 18.85
N ALA A 21 -16.97 -11.17 18.12
CA ALA A 21 -18.17 -11.57 17.42
C ALA A 21 -17.86 -12.67 16.38
N GLY A 22 -16.75 -12.53 15.63
CA GLY A 22 -16.31 -13.55 14.68
C GLY A 22 -15.95 -14.88 15.34
N MET A 23 -15.27 -14.87 16.48
CA MET A 23 -14.95 -16.07 17.26
C MET A 23 -16.19 -16.76 17.84
N LEU A 24 -17.22 -15.99 18.20
CA LEU A 24 -18.50 -16.51 18.70
C LEU A 24 -19.46 -16.90 17.58
N GLY A 25 -19.07 -16.75 16.32
CA GLY A 25 -19.94 -17.06 15.18
C GLY A 25 -21.12 -16.09 15.01
N GLN A 26 -21.02 -14.89 15.56
CA GLN A 26 -22.06 -13.88 15.42
C GLN A 26 -21.90 -13.10 14.11
N PRO A 27 -22.98 -12.76 13.41
CA PRO A 27 -22.93 -12.00 12.17
C PRO A 27 -22.50 -10.55 12.44
N ILE A 28 -21.66 -10.03 11.55
CA ILE A 28 -21.24 -8.62 11.56
C ILE A 28 -21.80 -7.99 10.29
N SER A 29 -22.59 -6.92 10.45
CA SER A 29 -23.09 -6.14 9.32
C SER A 29 -22.05 -5.16 8.81
N MET A 30 -21.86 -5.14 7.50
CA MET A 30 -20.97 -4.18 6.83
C MET A 30 -21.70 -3.61 5.60
N LEU A 31 -21.56 -2.32 5.37
CA LEU A 31 -22.00 -1.72 4.10
C LEU A 31 -21.12 -2.27 2.97
N ILE A 32 -21.74 -2.54 1.82
CA ILE A 32 -20.97 -2.91 0.60
C ILE A 32 -20.06 -1.72 0.26
N PRO A 33 -18.71 -1.90 0.30
CA PRO A 33 -17.79 -0.80 0.11
C PRO A 33 -17.74 -0.37 -1.36
N GLU A 34 -17.53 0.91 -1.58
CA GLU A 34 -17.07 1.41 -2.88
C GLU A 34 -15.67 0.87 -3.18
N VAL A 35 -15.39 0.60 -4.44
CA VAL A 35 -14.07 0.13 -4.90
C VAL A 35 -13.42 1.22 -5.75
N ILE A 36 -12.24 1.65 -5.31
CA ILE A 36 -11.40 2.60 -6.03
C ILE A 36 -10.36 1.82 -6.82
N GLY A 37 -10.37 1.98 -8.14
CA GLY A 37 -9.32 1.45 -9.00
C GLY A 37 -8.05 2.32 -8.92
N PHE A 38 -6.91 1.70 -8.57
CA PHE A 38 -5.61 2.37 -8.60
C PHE A 38 -4.78 1.81 -9.76
N GLU A 39 -4.75 2.56 -10.87
CA GLU A 39 -4.05 2.17 -12.08
C GLU A 39 -2.55 2.46 -11.96
N MET A 40 -1.73 1.43 -12.17
CA MET A 40 -0.28 1.55 -12.19
C MET A 40 0.26 1.40 -13.61
N LYS A 41 0.99 2.41 -14.09
CA LYS A 41 1.60 2.49 -15.41
C LYS A 41 3.11 2.47 -15.36
N ASN A 42 3.73 1.98 -16.41
CA ASN A 42 5.19 1.98 -16.60
C ASN A 42 5.95 1.22 -15.50
N LYS A 43 7.19 1.56 -15.26
CA LYS A 43 8.04 1.00 -14.20
C LYS A 43 8.77 2.12 -13.45
N MET A 44 9.21 1.81 -12.24
CA MET A 44 10.01 2.73 -11.43
C MET A 44 11.37 3.00 -12.09
N PRO A 45 11.91 4.24 -11.95
CA PRO A 45 13.27 4.56 -12.34
C PRO A 45 14.30 3.76 -11.52
N GLU A 46 15.49 3.55 -12.10
CA GLU A 46 16.61 3.00 -11.35
C GLU A 46 16.97 3.91 -10.16
N GLY A 47 17.32 3.30 -9.03
CA GLY A 47 17.64 4.02 -7.79
C GLY A 47 16.43 4.35 -6.91
N THR A 48 15.21 4.05 -7.34
CA THR A 48 14.02 4.12 -6.48
C THR A 48 13.70 2.76 -5.86
N THR A 49 13.04 2.79 -4.72
CA THR A 49 12.72 1.61 -3.92
C THR A 49 11.22 1.38 -3.80
N ALA A 50 10.82 0.19 -3.36
CA ALA A 50 9.43 -0.10 -3.00
C ALA A 50 8.88 0.88 -1.96
N THR A 51 9.73 1.38 -1.05
CA THR A 51 9.34 2.39 -0.05
C THR A 51 8.96 3.71 -0.71
N ASP A 52 9.72 4.18 -1.71
CA ASP A 52 9.39 5.41 -2.44
C ASP A 52 8.04 5.30 -3.14
N LEU A 53 7.78 4.13 -3.74
CA LEU A 53 6.51 3.83 -4.37
C LEU A 53 5.36 3.84 -3.36
N VAL A 54 5.49 3.09 -2.27
CA VAL A 54 4.40 2.97 -1.29
C VAL A 54 4.08 4.29 -0.62
N LEU A 55 5.08 5.13 -0.31
CA LEU A 55 4.85 6.46 0.26
C LEU A 55 4.14 7.39 -0.74
N THR A 56 4.44 7.25 -2.03
CA THR A 56 3.74 7.97 -3.09
C THR A 56 2.27 7.53 -3.20
N VAL A 57 2.02 6.23 -3.21
CA VAL A 57 0.66 5.64 -3.22
C VAL A 57 -0.14 6.09 -1.99
N VAL A 58 0.48 6.01 -0.80
CA VAL A 58 -0.16 6.45 0.46
C VAL A 58 -0.59 7.91 0.38
N LYS A 59 0.27 8.78 -0.11
CA LYS A 59 -0.06 10.21 -0.27
C LYS A 59 -1.21 10.42 -1.23
N MET A 60 -1.18 9.80 -2.41
CA MET A 60 -2.22 9.94 -3.43
C MET A 60 -3.59 9.45 -2.93
N LEU A 61 -3.63 8.27 -2.31
CA LEU A 61 -4.87 7.70 -1.77
C LEU A 61 -5.41 8.51 -0.58
N ARG A 62 -4.50 9.05 0.26
CA ARG A 62 -4.90 9.91 1.37
C ARG A 62 -5.52 11.21 0.89
N ASP A 63 -4.94 11.82 -0.15
CA ASP A 63 -5.49 13.05 -0.77
C ASP A 63 -6.83 12.79 -1.46
N LYS A 64 -7.01 11.61 -2.05
CA LYS A 64 -8.29 11.20 -2.65
C LYS A 64 -9.39 10.98 -1.61
N GLY A 65 -9.04 10.57 -0.39
CA GLY A 65 -10.02 10.29 0.66
C GLY A 65 -10.73 8.95 0.47
N VAL A 66 -10.01 7.86 0.71
CA VAL A 66 -10.50 6.47 0.52
C VAL A 66 -10.96 5.81 1.82
N VAL A 67 -11.28 6.60 2.83
CA VAL A 67 -11.72 6.06 4.13
C VAL A 67 -13.01 5.24 3.97
N GLY A 68 -13.00 4.01 4.48
CA GLY A 68 -14.13 3.09 4.37
C GLY A 68 -14.32 2.43 3.01
N LYS A 69 -13.41 2.70 2.05
CA LYS A 69 -13.45 2.12 0.70
C LYS A 69 -12.46 0.98 0.55
N PHE A 70 -12.62 0.17 -0.48
CA PHE A 70 -11.61 -0.77 -0.95
C PHE A 70 -10.78 -0.12 -2.06
N VAL A 71 -9.53 -0.54 -2.17
CA VAL A 71 -8.63 -0.13 -3.26
C VAL A 71 -8.15 -1.38 -3.97
N GLU A 72 -8.45 -1.48 -5.26
CA GLU A 72 -7.92 -2.52 -6.13
C GLU A 72 -6.83 -1.95 -7.03
N PHE A 73 -5.64 -2.54 -6.95
CA PHE A 73 -4.51 -2.15 -7.78
C PHE A 73 -4.53 -2.91 -9.10
N TYR A 74 -4.42 -2.21 -10.21
CA TYR A 74 -4.45 -2.80 -11.54
C TYR A 74 -3.55 -2.05 -12.52
N GLY A 75 -3.48 -2.51 -13.75
CA GLY A 75 -2.74 -1.86 -14.83
C GLY A 75 -1.46 -2.60 -15.22
N GLU A 76 -0.87 -2.19 -16.33
CA GLU A 76 0.30 -2.84 -16.91
C GLU A 76 1.56 -2.77 -16.03
N GLY A 77 1.65 -1.73 -15.20
CA GLY A 77 2.77 -1.52 -14.29
C GLY A 77 2.91 -2.62 -13.23
N LEU A 78 1.82 -3.36 -12.93
CA LEU A 78 1.88 -4.46 -11.95
C LEU A 78 2.89 -5.54 -12.31
N LYS A 79 3.16 -5.76 -13.59
CA LYS A 79 4.15 -6.74 -14.08
C LYS A 79 5.58 -6.42 -13.63
N ASN A 80 5.82 -5.16 -13.25
CA ASN A 80 7.12 -4.68 -12.77
C ASN A 80 7.25 -4.71 -11.23
N LEU A 81 6.21 -5.17 -10.52
CA LEU A 81 6.18 -5.27 -9.07
C LEU A 81 6.26 -6.72 -8.62
N THR A 82 7.20 -6.99 -7.74
CA THR A 82 7.26 -8.29 -7.06
C THR A 82 6.10 -8.44 -6.07
N LEU A 83 5.81 -9.67 -5.65
CA LEU A 83 4.82 -9.89 -4.61
C LEU A 83 5.16 -9.15 -3.31
N ALA A 84 6.44 -9.01 -2.96
CA ALA A 84 6.88 -8.27 -1.78
C ALA A 84 6.53 -6.78 -1.88
N ASP A 85 6.69 -6.16 -3.05
CA ASP A 85 6.30 -4.77 -3.29
C ASP A 85 4.80 -4.59 -3.14
N ARG A 86 4.01 -5.49 -3.75
CA ARG A 86 2.54 -5.50 -3.62
C ARG A 86 2.09 -5.67 -2.17
N ALA A 87 2.72 -6.59 -1.45
CA ALA A 87 2.43 -6.82 -0.04
C ALA A 87 2.73 -5.59 0.82
N THR A 88 3.81 -4.87 0.52
CA THR A 88 4.17 -3.61 1.22
C THR A 88 3.09 -2.55 1.01
N ILE A 89 2.64 -2.35 -0.22
CA ILE A 89 1.56 -1.41 -0.55
C ILE A 89 0.25 -1.81 0.17
N ALA A 90 -0.13 -3.08 0.07
CA ALA A 90 -1.35 -3.60 0.67
C ALA A 90 -1.34 -3.54 2.21
N ASN A 91 -0.16 -3.66 2.84
CA ASN A 91 0.01 -3.57 4.28
C ASN A 91 -0.27 -2.16 4.82
N MET A 92 -0.02 -1.15 4.01
CA MET A 92 -0.23 0.25 4.39
C MET A 92 -1.66 0.76 4.12
N ALA A 93 -2.63 -0.15 3.97
CA ALA A 93 -4.04 0.24 3.82
C ALA A 93 -4.56 1.13 4.97
N PRO A 94 -4.24 0.88 6.25
CA PRO A 94 -4.61 1.78 7.33
C PRO A 94 -4.00 3.19 7.19
N GLU A 95 -2.76 3.30 6.72
CA GLU A 95 -2.06 4.56 6.56
C GLU A 95 -2.69 5.43 5.47
N TYR A 96 -3.12 4.86 4.35
CA TYR A 96 -3.88 5.62 3.36
C TYR A 96 -5.39 5.70 3.67
N GLY A 97 -5.86 4.96 4.66
CA GLY A 97 -7.20 5.07 5.21
C GLY A 97 -8.22 4.12 4.58
N ALA A 98 -7.83 3.24 3.66
CA ALA A 98 -8.73 2.26 3.08
C ALA A 98 -9.00 1.09 4.04
N THR A 99 -10.17 0.50 3.92
CA THR A 99 -10.50 -0.73 4.66
C THR A 99 -9.65 -1.91 4.19
N CYS A 100 -9.43 -2.02 2.88
CA CYS A 100 -8.59 -3.03 2.27
C CYS A 100 -7.94 -2.49 0.99
N GLY A 101 -6.68 -2.81 0.76
CA GLY A 101 -6.02 -2.65 -0.52
C GLY A 101 -5.52 -4.01 -0.98
N PHE A 102 -5.79 -4.40 -2.22
CA PHE A 102 -5.45 -5.74 -2.71
C PHE A 102 -5.04 -5.72 -4.19
N PHE A 103 -4.40 -6.79 -4.60
CA PHE A 103 -3.88 -6.99 -5.95
C PHE A 103 -4.58 -8.18 -6.60
N PRO A 104 -4.69 -8.23 -7.94
CA PRO A 104 -5.28 -9.36 -8.65
C PRO A 104 -4.39 -10.60 -8.59
N ILE A 105 -4.97 -11.75 -8.95
CA ILE A 105 -4.22 -12.99 -9.20
C ILE A 105 -3.59 -12.88 -10.60
N ASP A 106 -2.28 -13.11 -10.70
CA ASP A 106 -1.53 -13.13 -11.95
C ASP A 106 -0.31 -14.09 -11.88
N GLU A 107 0.59 -13.97 -12.85
CA GLU A 107 1.80 -14.80 -12.92
C GLU A 107 2.72 -14.62 -11.69
N GLU A 108 2.77 -13.45 -11.07
CA GLU A 108 3.54 -13.24 -9.84
C GLU A 108 2.97 -14.04 -8.67
N THR A 109 1.65 -14.18 -8.61
CA THR A 109 1.00 -15.06 -7.63
C THR A 109 1.45 -16.52 -7.82
N LEU A 110 1.47 -17.01 -9.06
CA LEU A 110 1.90 -18.38 -9.36
C LEU A 110 3.40 -18.60 -9.06
N LYS A 111 4.25 -17.62 -9.37
CA LYS A 111 5.67 -17.66 -9.01
C LYS A 111 5.86 -17.81 -7.49
N TYR A 112 5.13 -17.01 -6.73
CA TYR A 112 5.19 -17.10 -5.27
C TYR A 112 4.71 -18.45 -4.72
N LEU A 113 3.63 -19.00 -5.26
CA LEU A 113 3.12 -20.30 -4.85
C LEU A 113 4.18 -21.40 -5.10
N LYS A 114 4.85 -21.39 -6.25
CA LYS A 114 5.95 -22.30 -6.55
C LYS A 114 7.13 -22.09 -5.59
N PHE A 115 7.54 -20.85 -5.39
CA PHE A 115 8.64 -20.49 -4.49
C PHE A 115 8.35 -20.91 -3.05
N SER A 116 7.09 -20.81 -2.60
CA SER A 116 6.67 -21.21 -1.25
C SER A 116 6.46 -22.73 -1.09
N GLY A 117 6.83 -23.54 -2.10
CA GLY A 117 6.82 -25.00 -2.02
C GLY A 117 5.47 -25.65 -2.34
N ARG A 118 4.55 -24.95 -2.99
CA ARG A 118 3.31 -25.58 -3.49
C ARG A 118 3.64 -26.47 -4.68
N ASP A 119 3.01 -27.66 -4.72
CA ASP A 119 3.17 -28.59 -5.83
C ASP A 119 2.55 -28.05 -7.12
N GLN A 120 3.02 -28.56 -8.27
CA GLN A 120 2.58 -28.08 -9.57
C GLN A 120 1.07 -28.31 -9.82
N HIS A 121 0.50 -29.34 -9.22
CA HIS A 121 -0.93 -29.62 -9.35
C HIS A 121 -1.76 -28.52 -8.69
N THR A 122 -1.41 -28.13 -7.46
CA THR A 122 -2.04 -27.01 -6.74
C THR A 122 -1.91 -25.71 -7.51
N VAL A 123 -0.73 -25.40 -8.06
CA VAL A 123 -0.52 -24.20 -8.87
C VAL A 123 -1.41 -24.16 -10.11
N ASN A 124 -1.53 -25.31 -10.81
CA ASN A 124 -2.40 -25.42 -11.99
C ASN A 124 -3.89 -25.25 -11.62
N ILE A 125 -4.31 -25.78 -10.47
CA ILE A 125 -5.70 -25.58 -9.98
C ILE A 125 -5.95 -24.09 -9.73
N VAL A 126 -5.05 -23.40 -9.04
CA VAL A 126 -5.20 -21.97 -8.76
C VAL A 126 -5.29 -21.17 -10.06
N GLU A 127 -4.42 -21.44 -11.03
CA GLU A 127 -4.43 -20.74 -12.32
C GLU A 127 -5.75 -20.96 -13.07
N ASN A 128 -6.15 -22.21 -13.26
CA ASN A 128 -7.35 -22.54 -14.01
C ASN A 128 -8.60 -22.01 -13.31
N TYR A 129 -8.72 -22.21 -12.00
CA TYR A 129 -9.84 -21.71 -11.22
C TYR A 129 -9.95 -20.18 -11.29
N ALA A 130 -8.84 -19.48 -11.12
CA ALA A 130 -8.83 -18.01 -11.15
C ALA A 130 -9.25 -17.48 -12.53
N LYS A 131 -8.84 -18.12 -13.62
CA LYS A 131 -9.23 -17.75 -14.98
C LYS A 131 -10.72 -18.03 -15.25
N GLU A 132 -11.20 -19.19 -14.86
CA GLU A 132 -12.61 -19.59 -15.05
C GLU A 132 -13.58 -18.75 -14.20
N GLN A 133 -13.17 -18.32 -13.03
CA GLN A 133 -13.99 -17.51 -12.13
C GLN A 133 -13.85 -15.99 -12.38
N GLY A 134 -13.05 -15.55 -13.36
CA GLY A 134 -12.83 -14.13 -13.63
C GLY A 134 -12.04 -13.40 -12.53
N LEU A 135 -11.27 -14.13 -11.72
CA LEU A 135 -10.42 -13.56 -10.67
C LEU A 135 -8.99 -13.24 -11.16
N TRP A 136 -8.70 -13.61 -12.39
CA TRP A 136 -7.40 -13.33 -13.01
C TRP A 136 -7.30 -11.86 -13.39
N ALA A 137 -6.08 -11.31 -13.31
CA ALA A 137 -5.81 -9.92 -13.69
C ALA A 137 -6.42 -9.56 -15.06
N SER A 138 -7.27 -8.56 -15.08
CA SER A 138 -7.94 -8.05 -16.27
C SER A 138 -7.78 -6.55 -16.40
N SER A 139 -7.89 -6.04 -17.62
CA SER A 139 -7.99 -4.60 -17.90
C SER A 139 -9.44 -4.12 -18.03
N ASP A 140 -10.38 -5.06 -18.10
CA ASP A 140 -11.81 -4.77 -18.31
C ASP A 140 -12.53 -4.79 -16.95
N LEU A 141 -12.23 -3.79 -16.13
CA LEU A 141 -12.77 -3.65 -14.78
C LEU A 141 -13.50 -2.31 -14.65
N GLU A 142 -14.66 -2.34 -14.01
CA GLU A 142 -15.42 -1.15 -13.65
C GLU A 142 -15.23 -0.82 -12.17
N PHE A 143 -14.88 0.42 -11.88
CA PHE A 143 -14.67 0.93 -10.53
C PHE A 143 -15.61 2.09 -10.23
N THR A 144 -15.87 2.32 -8.95
CA THR A 144 -16.62 3.50 -8.52
C THR A 144 -15.89 4.79 -8.88
N ASP A 145 -14.56 4.79 -8.78
CA ASP A 145 -13.69 5.91 -9.16
C ASP A 145 -12.28 5.37 -9.47
N ILE A 146 -11.47 6.13 -10.19
CA ILE A 146 -10.15 5.71 -10.65
C ILE A 146 -9.09 6.75 -10.29
N ILE A 147 -7.92 6.27 -9.88
CA ILE A 147 -6.69 7.05 -9.75
C ILE A 147 -5.62 6.38 -10.60
N SER A 148 -4.78 7.16 -11.25
CA SER A 148 -3.69 6.65 -12.08
C SER A 148 -2.34 7.19 -11.59
N LEU A 149 -1.36 6.30 -11.47
CA LEU A 149 0.04 6.62 -11.17
C LEU A 149 0.94 6.14 -12.29
N ASP A 150 1.67 7.05 -12.88
CA ASP A 150 2.84 6.71 -13.69
C ASP A 150 4.04 6.46 -12.77
N MET A 151 4.44 5.20 -12.61
CA MET A 151 5.54 4.83 -11.72
C MET A 151 6.88 5.40 -12.16
N SER A 152 7.04 5.81 -13.41
CA SER A 152 8.25 6.48 -13.89
C SER A 152 8.49 7.86 -13.24
N THR A 153 7.46 8.43 -12.64
CA THR A 153 7.53 9.71 -11.90
C THR A 153 7.90 9.57 -10.43
N VAL A 154 8.02 8.34 -9.94
CA VAL A 154 8.41 8.09 -8.54
C VAL A 154 9.85 8.50 -8.32
N VAL A 155 10.09 9.24 -7.27
CA VAL A 155 11.42 9.76 -6.90
C VAL A 155 11.74 9.38 -5.45
N PRO A 156 13.04 9.33 -5.08
CA PRO A 156 13.44 9.04 -3.71
C PRO A 156 12.76 9.96 -2.70
N THR A 157 12.14 9.35 -1.70
CA THR A 157 11.17 10.00 -0.84
C THR A 157 11.30 9.49 0.59
N ILE A 158 11.15 10.36 1.55
CA ILE A 158 10.97 10.04 2.97
C ILE A 158 9.60 10.50 3.44
N SER A 159 9.23 10.12 4.64
CA SER A 159 7.97 10.53 5.24
C SER A 159 8.15 10.93 6.69
N GLY A 160 7.28 11.79 7.18
CA GLY A 160 7.27 12.25 8.56
C GLY A 160 7.46 13.76 8.70
N PRO A 161 7.65 14.23 9.98
CA PRO A 161 7.98 13.43 11.17
C PRO A 161 6.78 12.76 11.85
N LYS A 162 5.54 13.14 11.50
CA LYS A 162 4.37 12.72 12.28
C LYS A 162 3.68 11.49 11.69
N ARG A 163 3.50 11.44 10.37
CA ARG A 163 2.66 10.43 9.70
C ARG A 163 3.26 9.96 8.38
N PRO A 164 2.99 8.71 7.96
CA PRO A 164 3.48 8.17 6.69
C PRO A 164 3.03 8.94 5.44
N GLN A 165 1.88 9.62 5.50
CA GLN A 165 1.40 10.44 4.38
C GLN A 165 2.08 11.81 4.28
N ASP A 166 2.88 12.22 5.28
CA ASP A 166 3.64 13.47 5.24
C ASP A 166 4.87 13.27 4.35
N LYS A 167 4.64 13.16 3.04
CA LYS A 167 5.66 12.89 2.04
C LYS A 167 6.61 14.08 1.89
N VAL A 168 7.91 13.80 1.93
CA VAL A 168 9.00 14.77 1.72
C VAL A 168 9.96 14.19 0.69
N LEU A 169 10.33 14.96 -0.32
CA LEU A 169 11.36 14.55 -1.26
C LEU A 169 12.72 14.45 -0.52
N LEU A 170 13.50 13.43 -0.84
CA LEU A 170 14.81 13.25 -0.20
C LEU A 170 15.71 14.49 -0.36
N THR A 171 15.62 15.17 -1.49
CA THR A 171 16.33 16.43 -1.76
C THR A 171 15.95 17.57 -0.80
N ASP A 172 14.71 17.55 -0.30
CA ASP A 172 14.16 18.60 0.57
C ASP A 172 14.19 18.23 2.05
N ALA A 173 14.73 17.07 2.40
CA ALA A 173 14.75 16.54 3.76
C ALA A 173 15.36 17.53 4.77
N SER A 174 16.50 18.14 4.44
CA SER A 174 17.19 19.10 5.30
C SER A 174 16.33 20.35 5.57
N ASN A 175 15.71 20.90 4.54
CA ASN A 175 14.86 22.08 4.66
C ASN A 175 13.58 21.80 5.43
N SER A 176 12.97 20.64 5.17
CA SER A 176 11.80 20.17 5.89
C SER A 176 12.09 19.99 7.39
N PHE A 177 13.23 19.36 7.72
CA PHE A 177 13.64 19.18 9.11
C PHE A 177 13.87 20.52 9.84
N LYS A 178 14.55 21.48 9.18
CA LYS A 178 14.77 22.82 9.76
C LYS A 178 13.45 23.53 10.11
N LYS A 179 12.43 23.42 9.24
CA LYS A 179 11.11 23.99 9.51
C LYS A 179 10.45 23.35 10.74
N VAL A 180 10.47 22.03 10.82
CA VAL A 180 9.90 21.29 11.97
C VAL A 180 10.63 21.67 13.26
N LEU A 181 11.96 21.76 13.23
CA LEU A 181 12.75 22.16 14.39
C LEU A 181 12.41 23.59 14.86
N GLN A 182 12.22 24.53 13.91
CA GLN A 182 11.80 25.88 14.25
C GLN A 182 10.41 25.92 14.88
N GLU A 183 9.45 25.16 14.36
CA GLU A 183 8.11 25.06 14.92
C GLU A 183 8.10 24.47 16.32
N ASP A 184 8.87 23.42 16.59
CA ASP A 184 8.96 22.78 17.90
C ASP A 184 9.72 23.69 18.90
N THR A 185 10.74 24.39 18.46
CA THR A 185 11.49 25.33 19.32
C THR A 185 10.62 26.52 19.72
N SER A 186 9.79 27.02 18.80
CA SER A 186 8.86 28.12 19.12
C SER A 186 7.73 27.72 20.06
N LYS A 187 7.36 26.43 20.10
CA LYS A 187 6.33 25.88 21.01
C LYS A 187 6.88 25.53 22.39
N ASN A 188 8.15 25.17 22.49
CA ASN A 188 8.83 24.75 23.70
C ASN A 188 9.99 25.70 24.03
N GLU A 189 9.71 26.83 24.65
CA GLU A 189 10.74 27.76 25.16
C GLU A 189 11.65 27.18 26.26
N LYS A 190 11.41 25.93 26.69
CA LYS A 190 12.17 25.24 27.73
C LYS A 190 12.84 23.99 27.17
N SER A 191 14.16 24.02 27.08
CA SER A 191 15.11 22.96 26.77
C SER A 191 15.38 22.67 25.29
N VAL A 192 16.16 23.52 24.64
CA VAL A 192 16.93 23.10 23.49
C VAL A 192 18.36 22.78 23.97
N SER A 193 18.65 21.48 24.17
CA SER A 193 20.03 21.05 24.16
C SER A 193 20.56 21.31 22.75
N LYS A 194 21.69 21.97 22.63
CA LYS A 194 22.39 22.15 21.36
C LYS A 194 22.76 20.79 20.81
N VAL A 195 21.91 20.21 19.99
CA VAL A 195 22.29 19.06 19.17
C VAL A 195 23.22 19.61 18.10
N ALA A 196 24.50 19.34 18.24
CA ALA A 196 25.48 19.63 17.22
C ALA A 196 25.04 19.00 15.88
N ASN A 197 25.43 19.62 14.77
CA ASN A 197 25.13 19.30 13.36
C ASN A 197 25.33 17.83 12.91
N THR A 198 24.97 16.87 13.72
CA THR A 198 25.03 15.45 13.38
C THR A 198 23.65 15.01 12.92
N CYS A 199 23.53 14.77 11.65
CA CYS A 199 22.37 14.15 11.03
C CYS A 199 22.22 12.74 11.62
N LEU A 200 21.27 12.54 12.53
CA LEU A 200 20.86 11.21 12.95
C LEU A 200 19.86 10.71 11.90
N LEU A 201 20.38 9.96 10.93
CA LEU A 201 19.58 9.11 10.06
C LEU A 201 19.18 7.86 10.86
N TYR A 202 17.90 7.72 11.11
CA TYR A 202 17.27 6.46 11.44
C TYR A 202 16.30 6.08 10.33
#